data_7264a2a2a7689927eca20a79f989ec0d
#
_entry.id   7264a2a2a7689927eca20a79f989ec0d
#
_cell.length_a   1.000
_cell.length_b   1.000
_cell.length_c   1.000
_cell.angle_alpha   90.00
_cell.angle_beta   90.00
_cell.angle_gamma   90.00
#
_symmetry.space_group_name_H-M   'P 1'
#
loop_
_entity.id
_entity.type
_entity.pdbx_description
1 polymer ?
#
loop_
_entity_poly.entity_id
_entity_poly.type
_entity_poly.pdbx_seq_one_letter_code
_entity_poly.pdbx_strand_id
1 'polypeptide(L)'
;MQSILVCDDDKQIVEAIDIYLTGEGFEVIKAYDGAEALELLKTHTVNLMILDVMMPGLDGIRTTLKVRDTSSIPIIILSAKS
;
A
#
# COMPACT_ATOMS: atom_id res chain seq x y z
N MET A 1 -16.83 -2.68 6.18
CA MET A 1 -15.67 -3.47 5.66
C MET A 1 -14.44 -2.57 5.68
N GLN A 2 -13.33 -3.09 6.17
CA GLN A 2 -12.10 -2.30 6.20
C GLN A 2 -11.36 -2.38 4.88
N SER A 3 -10.76 -1.26 4.51
CA SER A 3 -10.04 -1.13 3.23
C SER A 3 -8.55 -1.09 3.48
N ILE A 4 -7.81 -1.89 2.74
CA ILE A 4 -6.36 -2.00 2.84
C ILE A 4 -5.77 -1.60 1.49
N LEU A 5 -4.87 -0.63 1.51
CA LEU A 5 -4.13 -0.23 0.32
C LEU A 5 -2.83 -1.02 0.26
N VAL A 6 -2.64 -1.79 -0.80
CA VAL A 6 -1.44 -2.59 -1.00
C VAL A 6 -0.61 -1.95 -2.11
N CYS A 7 0.62 -1.57 -1.78
CA CYS A 7 1.49 -0.87 -2.72
C CYS A 7 2.81 -1.62 -2.88
N ASP A 8 3.04 -2.13 -4.08
CA ASP A 8 4.25 -2.85 -4.43
C ASP A 8 4.37 -2.83 -5.96
N ASP A 9 5.57 -2.67 -6.49
CA ASP A 9 5.77 -2.68 -7.93
C ASP A 9 5.73 -4.08 -8.54
N ASP A 10 5.78 -5.11 -7.71
CA ASP A 10 5.65 -6.50 -8.17
C ASP A 10 4.18 -6.89 -8.20
N LYS A 11 3.60 -6.98 -9.39
CA LYS A 11 2.18 -7.26 -9.55
C LYS A 11 1.79 -8.63 -9.00
N GLN A 12 2.68 -9.60 -9.04
CA GLN A 12 2.39 -10.93 -8.51
C GLN A 12 2.23 -10.89 -7.00
N ILE A 13 3.06 -10.09 -6.32
CA ILE A 13 2.95 -9.92 -4.87
C ILE A 13 1.64 -9.22 -4.52
N VAL A 14 1.29 -8.16 -5.25
CA VAL A 14 0.04 -7.45 -5.01
C VAL A 14 -1.16 -8.39 -5.18
N GLU A 15 -1.15 -9.19 -6.25
CA GLU A 15 -2.24 -10.13 -6.50
C GLU A 15 -2.34 -11.19 -5.40
N ALA A 16 -1.21 -11.71 -4.94
CA ALA A 16 -1.22 -12.72 -3.88
C ALA A 16 -1.79 -12.15 -2.59
N ILE A 17 -1.39 -10.94 -2.23
CA ILE A 17 -1.90 -10.28 -1.03
C ILE A 17 -3.39 -9.99 -1.18
N ASP A 18 -3.81 -9.52 -2.37
CA ASP A 18 -5.22 -9.26 -2.65
C ASP A 18 -6.06 -10.51 -2.44
N ILE A 19 -5.64 -11.63 -3.02
CA ILE A 19 -6.38 -12.89 -2.89
C ILE A 19 -6.54 -13.27 -1.42
N TYR A 20 -5.45 -13.19 -0.67
CA TYR A 20 -5.49 -13.55 0.74
C TYR A 20 -6.41 -12.63 1.54
N LEU A 21 -6.23 -11.32 1.40
CA LEU A 21 -6.98 -10.35 2.20
C LEU A 21 -8.45 -10.31 1.81
N THR A 22 -8.74 -10.44 0.53
CA THR A 22 -10.14 -10.51 0.08
C THR A 22 -10.82 -11.73 0.66
N GLY A 23 -10.10 -12.85 0.72
CA GLY A 23 -10.63 -14.07 1.36
C GLY A 23 -10.91 -13.89 2.84
N GLU A 24 -10.21 -12.97 3.51
CA GLU A 24 -10.42 -12.67 4.93
C GLU A 24 -11.46 -11.57 5.16
N GLY A 25 -12.10 -11.08 4.11
CA GLY A 25 -13.20 -10.13 4.24
C GLY A 25 -12.78 -8.66 4.14
N PHE A 26 -11.57 -8.37 3.70
CA PHE A 26 -11.12 -6.99 3.52
C PHE A 26 -11.37 -6.51 2.09
N GLU A 27 -11.54 -5.21 1.94
CA GLU A 27 -11.52 -4.58 0.63
C GLU A 27 -10.07 -4.19 0.31
N VAL A 28 -9.59 -4.55 -0.88
CA VAL A 28 -8.21 -4.30 -1.26
C VAL A 28 -8.15 -3.26 -2.37
N ILE A 29 -7.33 -2.24 -2.17
CA ILE A 29 -7.05 -1.20 -3.15
C ILE A 29 -5.59 -1.40 -3.56
N LYS A 30 -5.33 -1.44 -4.87
CA LYS A 30 -4.01 -1.80 -5.38
C LYS A 30 -3.30 -0.60 -5.96
N ALA A 31 -2.02 -0.45 -5.60
CA ALA A 31 -1.15 0.55 -6.19
C ALA A 31 0.17 -0.12 -6.55
N TYR A 32 0.78 0.34 -7.63
CA TYR A 32 2.00 -0.28 -8.13
C TYR A 32 3.21 0.63 -8.04
N ASP A 33 3.01 1.83 -7.51
CA ASP A 33 4.11 2.74 -7.17
C ASP A 33 3.61 3.75 -6.13
N GLY A 34 4.56 4.51 -5.56
CA GLY A 34 4.25 5.43 -4.48
C GLY A 34 3.34 6.58 -4.91
N ALA A 35 3.53 7.08 -6.13
CA ALA A 35 2.70 8.18 -6.63
C ALA A 35 1.24 7.75 -6.78
N GLU A 36 1.03 6.55 -7.31
CA GLU A 36 -0.31 6.00 -7.43
C GLU A 36 -0.94 5.80 -6.06
N ALA A 37 -0.17 5.30 -5.10
CA ALA A 37 -0.66 5.11 -3.74
C ALA A 37 -1.13 6.43 -3.13
N LEU A 38 -0.36 7.50 -3.30
CA LEU A 38 -0.72 8.80 -2.77
C LEU A 38 -2.01 9.34 -3.40
N GLU A 39 -2.19 9.11 -4.71
CA GLU A 39 -3.41 9.52 -5.38
C GLU A 39 -4.62 8.74 -4.88
N LEU A 40 -4.46 7.44 -4.68
CA LEU A 40 -5.56 6.61 -4.18
C LEU A 40 -5.97 6.99 -2.76
N LEU A 41 -5.01 7.39 -1.93
CA LEU A 41 -5.32 7.86 -0.58
C LEU A 41 -6.19 9.12 -0.58
N LYS A 42 -6.14 9.93 -1.63
CA LYS A 42 -6.96 11.14 -1.74
C LYS A 42 -8.42 10.82 -2.07
N THR A 43 -8.66 9.70 -2.75
CA THR A 43 -9.96 9.39 -3.30
C THR A 43 -10.67 8.23 -2.61
N HIS A 44 -9.97 7.52 -1.73
CA HIS A 44 -10.51 6.35 -1.03
C HIS A 44 -10.27 6.49 0.46
N THR A 45 -11.19 5.93 1.25
CA THR A 45 -10.97 5.80 2.68
C THR A 45 -10.18 4.52 2.91
N VAL A 46 -8.95 4.68 3.42
CA VAL A 46 -8.03 3.57 3.65
C VAL A 46 -7.79 3.43 5.14
N ASN A 47 -7.91 2.22 5.66
CA ASN A 47 -7.76 1.93 7.08
C ASN A 47 -6.37 1.42 7.44
N LEU A 48 -5.66 0.84 6.46
CA LEU A 48 -4.34 0.27 6.66
C LEU A 48 -3.61 0.28 5.32
N MET A 49 -2.31 0.52 5.34
CA MET A 49 -1.49 0.49 4.14
C MET A 49 -0.39 -0.56 4.30
N ILE A 50 -0.20 -1.37 3.26
CA ILE A 50 0.92 -2.30 3.16
C ILE A 50 1.81 -1.78 2.04
N LEU A 51 3.07 -1.53 2.33
CA LEU A 51 3.94 -0.76 1.45
C LEU A 51 5.31 -1.40 1.34
N ASP A 52 5.74 -1.65 0.10
CA ASP A 52 7.10 -2.10 -0.19
C ASP A 52 8.05 -0.92 -0.16
N VAL A 53 9.20 -1.08 0.49
CA VAL A 53 10.21 0.00 0.56
C VAL A 53 11.10 0.04 -0.68
N MET A 54 11.18 -1.05 -1.42
CA MET A 54 12.12 -1.17 -2.54
C MET A 54 11.42 -0.95 -3.88
N MET A 55 10.87 0.25 -4.07
CA MET A 55 10.21 0.58 -5.33
C MET A 55 11.01 1.62 -6.10
N PRO A 56 11.01 1.56 -7.44
CA PRO A 56 11.62 2.61 -8.24
C PRO A 56 10.87 3.93 -8.10
N GLY A 57 11.56 5.03 -8.37
CA GLY A 57 10.95 6.35 -8.29
C GLY A 57 10.71 6.77 -6.86
N LEU A 58 9.46 7.03 -6.50
CA LEU A 58 9.11 7.40 -5.13
C LEU A 58 9.09 6.13 -4.28
N ASP A 59 10.15 5.92 -3.52
CA ASP A 59 10.34 4.70 -2.74
C ASP A 59 9.42 4.66 -1.52
N GLY A 60 9.42 3.51 -0.83
CA GLY A 60 8.53 3.29 0.29
C GLY A 60 8.76 4.25 1.45
N ILE A 61 10.01 4.61 1.71
CA ILE A 61 10.32 5.53 2.81
C ILE A 61 9.76 6.92 2.51
N ARG A 62 10.00 7.42 1.30
CA ARG A 62 9.48 8.73 0.89
C ARG A 62 7.96 8.73 0.85
N THR A 63 7.37 7.64 0.37
CA THR A 63 5.92 7.50 0.35
C THR A 63 5.36 7.56 1.76
N THR A 64 6.00 6.87 2.71
CA THR A 64 5.58 6.89 4.11
C THR A 64 5.60 8.32 4.67
N LEU A 65 6.67 9.06 4.39
CA LEU A 65 6.78 10.43 4.88
C LEU A 65 5.66 11.30 4.31
N LYS A 66 5.35 11.14 3.04
CA LYS A 66 4.27 11.93 2.42
C LYS A 66 2.90 11.53 2.95
N VAL A 67 2.68 10.27 3.21
CA VAL A 67 1.42 9.81 3.81
C VAL A 67 1.25 10.43 5.19
N ARG A 68 2.31 10.48 5.99
CA ARG A 68 2.25 11.03 7.34
C ARG A 68 1.94 12.52 7.39
N ASP A 69 2.14 13.25 6.29
CA ASP A 69 1.75 14.65 6.23
C ASP A 69 0.23 14.84 6.36
N THR A 70 -0.55 13.86 5.94
CA THR A 70 -2.01 13.99 5.87
C THR A 70 -2.77 12.88 6.56
N SER A 71 -2.10 11.83 7.04
CA SER A 71 -2.80 10.65 7.56
C SER A 71 -1.99 9.99 8.66
N SER A 72 -2.71 9.42 9.63
CA SER A 72 -2.09 8.63 10.69
C SER A 72 -2.44 7.14 10.58
N ILE A 73 -2.89 6.68 9.41
CA ILE A 73 -3.25 5.28 9.24
C ILE A 73 -2.03 4.38 9.52
N PRO A 74 -2.24 3.17 10.05
CA PRO A 74 -1.13 2.24 10.23
C PRO A 74 -0.53 1.85 8.88
N ILE A 75 0.79 1.76 8.85
CA ILE A 75 1.52 1.36 7.65
C ILE A 75 2.40 0.17 8.02
N ILE A 76 2.22 -0.93 7.29
CA ILE A 76 3.07 -2.11 7.43
C ILE A 76 4.07 -2.06 6.28
N ILE A 77 5.35 -2.06 6.64
CA ILE A 77 6.42 -2.00 5.65
C ILE A 77 6.83 -3.41 5.29
N LEU A 78 6.80 -3.72 4.00
CA LEU A 78 7.35 -4.97 3.50
C LEU A 78 8.77 -4.72 3.03
N SER A 79 9.68 -5.59 3.41
CA SER A 79 11.05 -5.51 2.94
C SER A 79 11.33 -6.74 2.09
N ALA A 80 11.75 -6.51 0.84
CA ALA A 80 12.17 -7.59 -0.03
C ALA A 80 13.54 -8.12 0.37
N LYS A 81 14.23 -7.42 1.23
CA LYS A 81 15.55 -7.80 1.67
C LYS A 81 15.46 -8.93 2.68
N SER A 82 16.09 -9.98 2.38
CA SER A 82 16.17 -11.12 3.29
C SER A 82 17.45 -11.06 4.10
#